data_81d840d4739266150a2f3220e74731cb
#
_entry.id   81d840d4739266150a2f3220e74731cb
#
_cell.length_a   1.000
_cell.length_b   1.000
_cell.length_c   1.000
_cell.angle_alpha   90.00
_cell.angle_beta   90.00
_cell.angle_gamma   90.00
#
_symmetry.space_group_name_H-M   'P 1'
#
loop_
_entity.id
_entity.type
_entity.pdbx_description
1 polymer ?
#
loop_
_entity_poly.entity_id
_entity_poly.type
_entity_poly.pdbx_seq_one_letter_code
_entity_poly.pdbx_strand_id
1 'polypeptide(L)'
;MTFINILYNLWPNGDEVIKGLRDGIAASSDEVFTDYGIDSPLVIAHLMAQISHECGAGHEVIENLNYTVVRIRQVWPSRFNTTSAALPYAHNPQKLANKVYNGRMGNKVGTDDGWNFRGRGGTQTTGRGRYIPATDKSPIIREGYAGLQGYLAENGIELDLINNPDLINNPKYFLLCAVLDFKMCGCLPFARANDITSVTKALNGAFIGLPDRKLWLSKWKKALGVK
;
A
#
# COMPACT_ATOMS: atom_id res chain seq x y z
N MET A 1 2.25 -2.07 27.22
CA MET A 1 2.26 -3.16 26.23
C MET A 1 3.25 -2.77 25.13
N THR A 2 4.15 -3.65 24.72
CA THR A 2 5.12 -3.36 23.66
C THR A 2 4.42 -3.32 22.27
N PHE A 3 5.00 -2.60 21.30
CA PHE A 3 4.41 -2.47 19.97
C PHE A 3 4.21 -3.85 19.31
N ILE A 4 5.17 -4.75 19.46
CA ILE A 4 5.05 -6.13 18.93
C ILE A 4 3.85 -6.88 19.52
N ASN A 5 3.58 -6.75 20.83
CA ASN A 5 2.42 -7.41 21.45
C ASN A 5 1.09 -6.83 20.94
N ILE A 6 1.06 -5.52 20.69
CA ILE A 6 -0.11 -4.86 20.07
C ILE A 6 -0.33 -5.43 18.67
N LEU A 7 0.74 -5.54 17.88
CA LEU A 7 0.68 -6.04 16.51
C LEU A 7 0.19 -7.50 16.46
N TYR A 8 0.70 -8.37 17.34
CA TYR A 8 0.25 -9.76 17.45
C TYR A 8 -1.23 -9.87 17.84
N ASN A 9 -1.70 -8.99 18.72
CA ASN A 9 -3.12 -8.97 19.13
C ASN A 9 -4.05 -8.48 18.03
N LEU A 10 -3.63 -7.44 17.27
CA LEU A 10 -4.49 -6.84 16.24
C LEU A 10 -4.40 -7.58 14.90
N TRP A 11 -3.26 -8.25 14.64
CA TRP A 11 -3.01 -9.03 13.43
C TRP A 11 -2.70 -10.49 13.77
N PRO A 12 -3.64 -11.27 14.36
CA PRO A 12 -3.35 -12.59 14.92
C PRO A 12 -2.71 -13.56 13.90
N ASN A 13 -3.10 -13.44 12.63
CA ASN A 13 -2.61 -14.27 11.53
C ASN A 13 -1.73 -13.50 10.54
N GLY A 14 -1.12 -12.38 10.96
CA GLY A 14 -0.40 -11.47 10.08
C GLY A 14 0.84 -12.04 9.39
N ASP A 15 1.32 -13.21 9.78
CA ASP A 15 2.48 -13.89 9.18
C ASP A 15 2.11 -15.05 8.23
N GLU A 16 0.82 -15.25 7.93
CA GLU A 16 0.40 -16.37 7.08
C GLU A 16 0.93 -16.26 5.64
N VAL A 17 0.93 -15.06 5.09
CA VAL A 17 1.39 -14.81 3.72
C VAL A 17 2.89 -14.49 3.69
N ILE A 18 3.35 -13.63 4.59
CA ILE A 18 4.77 -13.27 4.71
C ILE A 18 5.27 -13.72 6.09
N LYS A 19 6.12 -14.73 6.12
CA LYS A 19 6.69 -15.24 7.37
C LYS A 19 7.55 -14.16 8.06
N GLY A 20 7.32 -13.95 9.36
CA GLY A 20 8.04 -12.97 10.17
C GLY A 20 7.66 -11.52 9.86
N LEU A 21 6.53 -11.26 9.20
CA LEU A 21 6.10 -9.91 8.86
C LEU A 21 5.93 -9.03 10.11
N ARG A 22 5.23 -9.55 11.12
CA ARG A 22 5.00 -8.81 12.37
C ARG A 22 6.29 -8.52 13.13
N ASP A 23 7.20 -9.48 13.16
CA ASP A 23 8.50 -9.30 13.78
C ASP A 23 9.34 -8.26 13.04
N GLY A 24 9.35 -8.30 11.71
CA GLY A 24 10.06 -7.31 10.89
C GLY A 24 9.50 -5.91 11.05
N ILE A 25 8.16 -5.75 11.07
CA ILE A 25 7.50 -4.47 11.34
C ILE A 25 7.90 -3.95 12.73
N ALA A 26 7.84 -4.81 13.75
CA ALA A 26 8.17 -4.40 15.12
C ALA A 26 9.66 -4.07 15.28
N ALA A 27 10.55 -4.85 14.69
CA ALA A 27 12.00 -4.63 14.78
C ALA A 27 12.44 -3.30 14.13
N SER A 28 11.77 -2.86 13.07
CA SER A 28 12.07 -1.60 12.38
C SER A 28 11.29 -0.39 12.90
N SER A 29 10.31 -0.60 13.81
CA SER A 29 9.33 0.45 14.15
C SER A 29 9.96 1.67 14.81
N ASP A 30 10.85 1.49 15.78
CA ASP A 30 11.42 2.60 16.55
C ASP A 30 12.26 3.53 15.65
N GLU A 31 13.14 2.95 14.83
CA GLU A 31 13.95 3.67 13.85
C GLU A 31 13.06 4.37 12.81
N VAL A 32 12.19 3.63 12.15
CA VAL A 32 11.32 4.15 11.09
C VAL A 32 10.37 5.24 11.60
N PHE A 33 9.81 5.08 12.80
CA PHE A 33 8.91 6.11 13.34
C PHE A 33 9.67 7.38 13.69
N THR A 34 10.86 7.25 14.31
CA THR A 34 11.70 8.38 14.67
C THR A 34 12.18 9.16 13.45
N ASP A 35 12.77 8.48 12.49
CA ASP A 35 13.43 9.11 11.35
C ASP A 35 12.44 9.75 10.36
N TYR A 36 11.22 9.22 10.30
CA TYR A 36 10.22 9.69 9.33
C TYR A 36 9.07 10.49 9.93
N GLY A 37 9.17 10.91 11.21
CA GLY A 37 8.24 11.84 11.85
C GLY A 37 6.87 11.23 12.15
N ILE A 38 6.84 9.93 12.46
CA ILE A 38 5.68 9.25 13.06
C ILE A 38 5.76 9.44 14.56
N ASP A 39 5.54 10.66 15.02
CA ASP A 39 6.03 11.29 16.23
C ASP A 39 5.11 11.12 17.46
N SER A 40 4.00 10.40 17.32
CA SER A 40 3.07 10.23 18.42
C SER A 40 2.23 8.95 18.30
N PRO A 41 1.72 8.39 19.42
CA PRO A 41 0.80 7.26 19.38
C PRO A 41 -0.44 7.50 18.51
N LEU A 42 -0.90 8.76 18.38
CA LEU A 42 -2.01 9.11 17.50
C LEU A 42 -1.63 8.94 16.02
N VAL A 43 -0.47 9.44 15.62
CA VAL A 43 0.02 9.31 14.22
C VAL A 43 0.29 7.84 13.88
N ILE A 44 0.87 7.08 14.81
CA ILE A 44 1.05 5.62 14.68
C ILE A 44 -0.32 4.94 14.46
N ALA A 45 -1.33 5.31 15.26
CA ALA A 45 -2.67 4.74 15.12
C ALA A 45 -3.27 5.00 13.74
N HIS A 46 -3.14 6.22 13.20
CA HIS A 46 -3.61 6.57 11.86
C HIS A 46 -2.86 5.80 10.76
N LEU A 47 -1.54 5.74 10.82
CA LEU A 47 -0.71 4.98 9.89
C LEU A 47 -1.11 3.50 9.89
N MET A 48 -1.11 2.88 11.06
CA MET A 48 -1.40 1.46 11.21
C MET A 48 -2.85 1.10 10.88
N ALA A 49 -3.79 2.03 11.05
CA ALA A 49 -5.17 1.85 10.59
C ALA A 49 -5.26 1.76 9.06
N GLN A 50 -4.50 2.60 8.35
CA GLN A 50 -4.43 2.52 6.90
C GLN A 50 -3.77 1.22 6.44
N ILE A 51 -2.62 0.88 7.00
CA ILE A 51 -1.90 -0.36 6.68
C ILE A 51 -2.78 -1.58 6.96
N SER A 52 -3.45 -1.64 8.14
CA SER A 52 -4.32 -2.77 8.50
C SER A 52 -5.46 -2.98 7.52
N HIS A 53 -6.03 -1.89 7.00
CA HIS A 53 -7.08 -1.96 5.98
C HIS A 53 -6.52 -2.39 4.62
N GLU A 54 -5.46 -1.73 4.15
CA GLU A 54 -4.92 -1.93 2.79
C GLU A 54 -4.34 -3.33 2.59
N CYS A 55 -3.64 -3.86 3.59
CA CYS A 55 -3.04 -5.19 3.49
C CYS A 55 -3.83 -6.29 4.22
N GLY A 56 -5.09 -6.00 4.62
CA GLY A 56 -5.92 -6.97 5.33
C GLY A 56 -5.25 -7.55 6.59
N ALA A 57 -4.57 -6.70 7.37
CA ALA A 57 -3.80 -7.12 8.56
C ALA A 57 -2.76 -8.23 8.25
N GLY A 58 -2.11 -8.16 7.08
CA GLY A 58 -1.08 -9.09 6.63
C GLY A 58 -1.55 -10.20 5.67
N HIS A 59 -2.85 -10.29 5.37
CA HIS A 59 -3.41 -11.31 4.47
C HIS A 59 -3.44 -10.88 3.00
N GLU A 60 -3.56 -9.58 2.72
CA GLU A 60 -3.72 -9.04 1.37
C GLU A 60 -2.52 -8.18 0.95
N VAL A 61 -1.31 -8.69 1.18
CA VAL A 61 -0.05 -7.97 0.92
C VAL A 61 0.35 -7.91 -0.55
N ILE A 62 -0.31 -8.70 -1.41
CA ILE A 62 -0.14 -8.68 -2.87
C ILE A 62 -1.52 -8.82 -3.51
N GLU A 63 -1.84 -7.92 -4.45
CA GLU A 63 -3.09 -7.95 -5.19
C GLU A 63 -3.28 -9.28 -5.93
N ASN A 64 -4.39 -9.96 -5.66
CA ASN A 64 -4.77 -11.19 -6.34
C ASN A 64 -5.63 -10.88 -7.56
N LEU A 65 -5.09 -11.10 -8.75
CA LEU A 65 -5.75 -10.90 -10.03
C LEU A 65 -6.19 -12.22 -10.69
N ASN A 66 -6.21 -13.31 -9.93
CA ASN A 66 -6.69 -14.60 -10.44
C ASN A 66 -8.21 -14.67 -10.44
N TYR A 67 -8.83 -13.99 -11.40
CA TYR A 67 -10.27 -13.80 -11.47
C TYR A 67 -10.93 -14.71 -12.49
N THR A 68 -12.18 -15.12 -12.19
CA THR A 68 -13.07 -15.76 -13.16
C THR A 68 -13.60 -14.72 -14.17
N VAL A 69 -14.12 -15.17 -15.30
CA VAL A 69 -14.80 -14.31 -16.30
C VAL A 69 -15.86 -13.42 -15.66
N VAL A 70 -16.67 -13.99 -14.77
CA VAL A 70 -17.73 -13.25 -14.07
C VAL A 70 -17.15 -12.13 -13.23
N ARG A 71 -16.11 -12.44 -12.45
CA ARG A 71 -15.46 -11.45 -11.57
C ARG A 71 -14.78 -10.34 -12.36
N ILE A 72 -14.08 -10.65 -13.46
CA ILE A 72 -13.46 -9.65 -14.34
C ILE A 72 -14.51 -8.63 -14.83
N ARG A 73 -15.67 -9.13 -15.30
CA ARG A 73 -16.76 -8.28 -15.79
C ARG A 73 -17.40 -7.43 -14.68
N GLN A 74 -17.48 -7.94 -13.46
CA GLN A 74 -17.97 -7.18 -12.30
C GLN A 74 -17.05 -6.04 -11.91
N VAL A 75 -15.72 -6.30 -11.91
CA VAL A 75 -14.74 -5.30 -11.48
C VAL A 75 -14.48 -4.23 -12.55
N TRP A 76 -14.47 -4.62 -13.83
CA TRP A 76 -14.22 -3.71 -14.96
C TRP A 76 -15.31 -3.81 -16.04
N PRO A 77 -16.57 -3.48 -15.74
CA PRO A 77 -17.70 -3.68 -16.68
C PRO A 77 -17.54 -2.89 -17.97
N SER A 78 -16.95 -1.69 -17.92
CA SER A 78 -16.70 -0.88 -19.11
C SER A 78 -15.60 -1.43 -20.03
N ARG A 79 -14.67 -2.22 -19.51
CA ARG A 79 -13.57 -2.82 -20.28
C ARG A 79 -13.89 -4.20 -20.80
N PHE A 80 -14.74 -4.94 -20.09
CA PHE A 80 -15.12 -6.32 -20.36
C PHE A 80 -16.63 -6.45 -20.38
N ASN A 81 -17.26 -5.79 -21.36
CA ASN A 81 -18.73 -5.74 -21.51
C ASN A 81 -19.35 -7.06 -21.96
N THR A 82 -18.55 -8.00 -22.51
CA THR A 82 -18.99 -9.34 -22.93
C THR A 82 -18.16 -10.44 -22.28
N THR A 83 -18.72 -11.66 -22.23
CA THR A 83 -18.00 -12.87 -21.80
C THR A 83 -16.78 -13.14 -22.67
N SER A 84 -16.93 -13.03 -23.99
CA SER A 84 -15.84 -13.25 -24.95
C SER A 84 -14.68 -12.25 -24.76
N ALA A 85 -14.96 -11.00 -24.39
CA ALA A 85 -13.93 -10.01 -24.10
C ALA A 85 -13.13 -10.35 -22.81
N ALA A 86 -13.76 -10.95 -21.79
CA ALA A 86 -13.13 -11.31 -20.54
C ALA A 86 -12.41 -12.68 -20.55
N LEU A 87 -12.91 -13.61 -21.37
CA LEU A 87 -12.44 -15.00 -21.40
C LEU A 87 -10.92 -15.17 -21.55
N PRO A 88 -10.20 -14.42 -22.42
CA PRO A 88 -8.74 -14.56 -22.56
C PRO A 88 -7.93 -14.16 -21.32
N TYR A 89 -8.55 -13.54 -20.32
CA TYR A 89 -7.93 -12.99 -19.11
C TYR A 89 -8.32 -13.78 -17.85
N ALA A 90 -9.31 -14.67 -17.96
CA ALA A 90 -9.74 -15.49 -16.83
C ALA A 90 -8.62 -16.44 -16.42
N HIS A 91 -8.36 -16.50 -15.10
CA HIS A 91 -7.30 -17.30 -14.51
C HIS A 91 -5.90 -17.04 -15.10
N ASN A 92 -5.71 -15.84 -15.66
CA ASN A 92 -4.44 -15.36 -16.17
C ASN A 92 -4.10 -13.99 -15.56
N PRO A 93 -3.61 -13.96 -14.30
CA PRO A 93 -3.43 -12.73 -13.53
C PRO A 93 -2.47 -11.74 -14.18
N GLN A 94 -1.36 -12.23 -14.79
CA GLN A 94 -0.40 -11.34 -15.47
C GLN A 94 -1.02 -10.66 -16.69
N LYS A 95 -1.69 -11.43 -17.54
CA LYS A 95 -2.35 -10.88 -18.74
C LYS A 95 -3.46 -9.89 -18.35
N LEU A 96 -4.21 -10.20 -17.27
CA LEU A 96 -5.24 -9.31 -16.75
C LEU A 96 -4.62 -8.02 -16.19
N ALA A 97 -3.59 -8.10 -15.36
CA ALA A 97 -2.89 -6.95 -14.82
C ALA A 97 -2.40 -6.01 -15.92
N ASN A 98 -1.70 -6.54 -16.92
CA ASN A 98 -1.20 -5.75 -18.05
C ASN A 98 -2.34 -5.11 -18.85
N LYS A 99 -3.46 -5.82 -19.03
CA LYS A 99 -4.63 -5.27 -19.72
C LYS A 99 -5.28 -4.10 -18.99
N VAL A 100 -5.36 -4.17 -17.66
CA VAL A 100 -6.09 -3.17 -16.87
C VAL A 100 -5.21 -2.02 -16.38
N TYR A 101 -3.90 -2.24 -16.24
CA TYR A 101 -2.98 -1.28 -15.63
C TYR A 101 -1.96 -0.65 -16.60
N ASN A 102 -1.59 -1.29 -17.72
CA ASN A 102 -0.68 -0.68 -18.67
C ASN A 102 -1.26 0.63 -19.26
N GLY A 103 -0.39 1.63 -19.45
CA GLY A 103 -0.79 2.97 -19.90
C GLY A 103 -1.49 3.81 -18.83
N ARG A 104 -1.45 3.38 -17.55
CA ARG A 104 -2.04 4.06 -16.39
C ARG A 104 -1.05 4.08 -15.25
N MET A 105 -1.19 5.07 -14.34
CA MET A 105 -0.40 5.16 -13.10
C MET A 105 1.12 5.05 -13.36
N GLY A 106 1.60 5.60 -14.48
CA GLY A 106 3.01 5.55 -14.88
C GLY A 106 3.47 4.22 -15.50
N ASN A 107 2.61 3.21 -15.61
CA ASN A 107 2.95 1.95 -16.26
C ASN A 107 3.05 2.13 -17.78
N LYS A 108 4.11 1.59 -18.39
CA LYS A 108 4.37 1.67 -19.82
C LYS A 108 3.45 0.73 -20.60
N VAL A 109 3.00 1.20 -21.77
CA VAL A 109 2.24 0.36 -22.72
C VAL A 109 3.15 -0.68 -23.35
N GLY A 110 2.64 -1.90 -23.55
CA GLY A 110 3.41 -2.97 -24.22
C GLY A 110 4.49 -3.62 -23.37
N THR A 111 4.47 -3.40 -22.06
CA THR A 111 5.41 -4.00 -21.09
C THR A 111 4.64 -4.85 -20.06
N ASP A 112 5.39 -5.47 -19.14
CA ASP A 112 4.83 -6.15 -17.96
C ASP A 112 4.65 -5.22 -16.75
N ASP A 113 4.70 -3.90 -16.94
CA ASP A 113 4.57 -2.94 -15.83
C ASP A 113 3.26 -3.12 -15.05
N GLY A 114 2.15 -3.42 -15.73
CA GLY A 114 0.87 -3.67 -15.06
C GLY A 114 0.93 -4.83 -14.06
N TRP A 115 1.66 -5.89 -14.41
CA TRP A 115 1.92 -7.01 -13.52
C TRP A 115 2.98 -6.71 -12.48
N ASN A 116 4.10 -6.15 -12.91
CA ASN A 116 5.24 -5.88 -12.04
C ASN A 116 4.92 -4.86 -10.95
N PHE A 117 4.09 -3.86 -11.25
CA PHE A 117 3.69 -2.82 -10.29
C PHE A 117 2.21 -2.93 -9.87
N ARG A 118 1.65 -4.16 -9.82
CA ARG A 118 0.35 -4.40 -9.19
C ARG A 118 0.41 -4.11 -7.69
N GLY A 119 -0.74 -3.92 -7.06
CA GLY A 119 -0.83 -3.58 -5.65
C GLY A 119 -0.05 -4.52 -4.74
N ARG A 120 0.80 -3.97 -3.86
CA ARG A 120 1.55 -4.70 -2.85
C ARG A 120 2.04 -3.81 -1.70
N GLY A 121 2.54 -4.46 -0.66
CA GLY A 121 3.02 -3.77 0.55
C GLY A 121 1.91 -3.33 1.49
N GLY A 122 2.30 -2.61 2.52
CA GLY A 122 1.40 -2.16 3.59
C GLY A 122 0.34 -1.16 3.17
N THR A 123 0.58 -0.41 2.09
CA THR A 123 -0.32 0.61 1.55
C THR A 123 -0.89 0.26 0.18
N GLN A 124 -0.75 -1.00 -0.25
CA GLN A 124 -1.15 -1.46 -1.59
C GLN A 124 -0.60 -0.54 -2.69
N THR A 125 0.70 -0.22 -2.61
CA THR A 125 1.40 0.62 -3.57
C THR A 125 1.23 0.08 -4.98
N THR A 126 0.55 0.83 -5.85
CA THR A 126 0.16 0.38 -7.20
C THR A 126 0.63 1.36 -8.26
N GLY A 127 1.16 0.80 -9.35
CA GLY A 127 1.62 1.54 -10.53
C GLY A 127 3.06 2.04 -10.42
N ARG A 128 3.79 1.96 -11.55
CA ARG A 128 5.20 2.37 -11.66
C ARG A 128 5.44 3.79 -11.18
N GLY A 129 4.47 4.70 -11.39
CA GLY A 129 4.58 6.09 -10.98
C GLY A 129 4.64 6.32 -9.47
N ARG A 130 4.28 5.32 -8.63
CA ARG A 130 4.51 5.38 -7.19
C ARG A 130 5.97 5.07 -6.82
N TYR A 131 6.65 4.29 -7.63
CA TYR A 131 8.04 3.87 -7.41
C TYR A 131 9.06 4.85 -7.97
N ILE A 132 8.81 5.38 -9.17
CA ILE A 132 9.62 6.42 -9.82
C ILE A 132 8.72 7.54 -10.32
N PRO A 133 9.20 8.82 -10.27
CA PRO A 133 8.47 9.91 -10.88
C PRO A 133 8.22 9.60 -12.35
N ALA A 134 6.97 9.66 -12.77
CA ALA A 134 6.66 9.69 -14.18
C ALA A 134 7.15 11.04 -14.73
N THR A 135 7.86 11.02 -15.86
CA THR A 135 8.25 12.21 -16.58
C THR A 135 7.06 12.96 -17.19
N ASP A 136 5.87 12.35 -17.14
CA ASP A 136 4.62 12.95 -17.56
C ASP A 136 3.50 12.70 -16.52
N LYS A 137 3.02 13.79 -15.99
CA LYS A 137 1.73 14.06 -15.33
C LYS A 137 0.98 12.83 -14.74
N SER A 138 1.55 12.15 -13.78
CA SER A 138 0.75 11.30 -12.90
C SER A 138 0.02 12.18 -11.88
N PRO A 139 -1.31 12.18 -11.82
CA PRO A 139 -2.08 13.04 -10.89
C PRO A 139 -1.91 12.69 -9.41
N ILE A 140 -1.14 11.65 -9.10
CA ILE A 140 -0.97 11.12 -7.73
C ILE A 140 0.35 11.58 -7.11
N ILE A 141 1.33 12.03 -7.90
CA ILE A 141 2.60 12.50 -7.39
C ILE A 141 2.55 14.02 -7.34
N ARG A 142 2.58 14.58 -6.12
CA ARG A 142 2.76 16.02 -5.93
C ARG A 142 4.09 16.44 -6.55
N GLU A 143 4.11 17.64 -7.15
CA GLU A 143 5.32 18.25 -7.69
C GLU A 143 6.46 18.20 -6.68
N GLY A 144 7.61 17.65 -7.08
CA GLY A 144 8.80 17.50 -6.22
C GLY A 144 8.99 16.13 -5.57
N TYR A 145 8.13 15.14 -5.83
CA TYR A 145 8.32 13.79 -5.27
C TYR A 145 9.14 12.88 -6.19
N ALA A 146 10.25 12.37 -5.66
CA ALA A 146 11.13 11.43 -6.36
C ALA A 146 10.58 10.00 -6.48
N GLY A 147 9.32 9.76 -6.08
CA GLY A 147 8.75 8.43 -5.94
C GLY A 147 9.40 7.62 -4.81
N LEU A 148 8.88 6.43 -4.52
CA LEU A 148 9.39 5.61 -3.42
C LEU A 148 10.88 5.27 -3.58
N GLN A 149 11.30 4.92 -4.81
CA GLN A 149 12.70 4.60 -5.13
C GLN A 149 13.63 5.80 -4.92
N GLY A 150 13.24 6.99 -5.40
CA GLY A 150 14.05 8.19 -5.24
C GLY A 150 14.13 8.62 -3.78
N TYR A 151 13.03 8.53 -3.03
CA TYR A 151 13.02 8.86 -1.61
C TYR A 151 13.90 7.93 -0.78
N LEU A 152 13.94 6.64 -1.10
CA LEU A 152 14.88 5.69 -0.47
C LEU A 152 16.33 6.08 -0.75
N ALA A 153 16.66 6.39 -2.02
CA ALA A 153 18.00 6.79 -2.41
C ALA A 153 18.45 8.10 -1.76
N GLU A 154 17.57 9.09 -1.64
CA GLU A 154 17.84 10.36 -0.93
C GLU A 154 18.14 10.16 0.56
N ASN A 155 17.65 9.08 1.15
CA ASN A 155 17.92 8.69 2.54
C ASN A 155 19.04 7.65 2.68
N GLY A 156 19.83 7.42 1.63
CA GLY A 156 20.98 6.50 1.66
C GLY A 156 20.60 5.02 1.72
N ILE A 157 19.36 4.67 1.35
CA ILE A 157 18.86 3.30 1.38
C ILE A 157 18.93 2.71 -0.02
N GLU A 158 19.87 1.81 -0.24
CA GLU A 158 20.06 1.08 -1.48
C GLU A 158 19.05 -0.08 -1.59
N LEU A 159 17.88 0.18 -2.14
CA LEU A 159 16.81 -0.79 -2.36
C LEU A 159 16.26 -0.63 -3.77
N ASP A 160 16.51 -1.60 -4.65
CA ASP A 160 16.05 -1.57 -6.04
C ASP A 160 14.62 -2.12 -6.18
N LEU A 161 13.65 -1.25 -5.94
CA LEU A 161 12.22 -1.57 -6.09
C LEU A 161 11.74 -1.56 -7.55
N ILE A 162 12.55 -1.06 -8.48
CA ILE A 162 12.17 -0.99 -9.89
C ILE A 162 12.36 -2.35 -10.56
N ASN A 163 13.49 -2.99 -10.33
CA ASN A 163 13.77 -4.31 -10.85
C ASN A 163 13.21 -5.42 -9.96
N ASN A 164 13.05 -5.15 -8.65
CA ASN A 164 12.53 -6.10 -7.67
C ASN A 164 11.39 -5.46 -6.83
N PRO A 165 10.22 -5.19 -7.42
CA PRO A 165 9.12 -4.54 -6.69
C PRO A 165 8.59 -5.37 -5.51
N ASP A 166 8.83 -6.67 -5.47
CA ASP A 166 8.45 -7.54 -4.35
C ASP A 166 9.27 -7.31 -3.08
N LEU A 167 10.41 -6.58 -3.15
CA LEU A 167 11.16 -6.18 -1.96
C LEU A 167 10.36 -5.28 -1.00
N ILE A 168 9.32 -4.61 -1.47
CA ILE A 168 8.39 -3.86 -0.61
C ILE A 168 7.68 -4.77 0.41
N ASN A 169 7.57 -6.07 0.11
CA ASN A 169 7.00 -7.09 0.99
C ASN A 169 8.03 -7.78 1.88
N ASN A 170 9.31 -7.44 1.79
CA ASN A 170 10.32 -7.96 2.71
C ASN A 170 10.02 -7.44 4.12
N PRO A 171 9.94 -8.31 5.16
CA PRO A 171 9.66 -7.90 6.53
C PRO A 171 10.50 -6.72 7.03
N LYS A 172 11.78 -6.66 6.63
CA LYS A 172 12.71 -5.58 7.00
C LYS A 172 12.29 -4.22 6.43
N TYR A 173 11.70 -4.19 5.23
CA TYR A 173 11.42 -2.93 4.52
C TYR A 173 9.92 -2.59 4.45
N PHE A 174 9.06 -3.53 4.86
CA PHE A 174 7.61 -3.39 4.73
C PHE A 174 7.06 -2.13 5.40
N LEU A 175 7.43 -1.90 6.67
CA LEU A 175 6.99 -0.72 7.41
C LEU A 175 7.59 0.56 6.82
N LEU A 176 8.88 0.56 6.51
CA LEU A 176 9.56 1.70 5.90
C LEU A 176 8.86 2.14 4.61
N CYS A 177 8.62 1.21 3.68
CA CYS A 177 7.95 1.54 2.43
C CYS A 177 6.53 2.09 2.65
N ALA A 178 5.78 1.53 3.61
CA ALA A 178 4.44 2.02 3.95
C ALA A 178 4.47 3.43 4.56
N VAL A 179 5.43 3.71 5.44
CA VAL A 179 5.63 5.04 6.04
C VAL A 179 6.00 6.07 4.98
N LEU A 180 6.91 5.73 4.08
CA LEU A 180 7.32 6.63 2.99
C LEU A 180 6.15 6.94 2.06
N ASP A 181 5.36 5.94 1.68
CA ASP A 181 4.16 6.15 0.85
C ASP A 181 3.12 7.02 1.58
N PHE A 182 2.90 6.78 2.86
CA PHE A 182 2.02 7.61 3.72
C PHE A 182 2.48 9.08 3.77
N LYS A 183 3.78 9.33 3.90
CA LYS A 183 4.37 10.68 3.86
C LYS A 183 4.22 11.32 2.49
N MET A 184 4.59 10.60 1.42
CA MET A 184 4.49 11.09 0.04
C MET A 184 3.06 11.47 -0.33
N CYS A 185 2.06 10.76 0.20
CA CYS A 185 0.66 11.11 0.03
C CYS A 185 0.22 12.33 0.86
N GLY A 186 1.09 12.89 1.71
CA GLY A 186 0.78 14.04 2.56
C GLY A 186 -0.20 13.72 3.69
N CYS A 187 -0.16 12.51 4.23
CA CYS A 187 -1.08 12.06 5.27
C CYS A 187 -0.76 12.62 6.67
N LEU A 188 0.50 12.98 6.94
CA LEU A 188 0.97 13.38 8.29
C LEU A 188 0.18 14.53 8.92
N PRO A 189 -0.07 15.67 8.24
CA PRO A 189 -0.82 16.78 8.85
C PRO A 189 -2.24 16.37 9.27
N PHE A 190 -2.89 15.55 8.47
CA PHE A 190 -4.24 15.04 8.78
C PHE A 190 -4.23 14.02 9.92
N ALA A 191 -3.22 13.16 9.99
CA ALA A 191 -3.05 12.22 11.09
C ALA A 191 -2.82 12.94 12.43
N ARG A 192 -1.98 13.98 12.45
CA ARG A 192 -1.78 14.85 13.62
C ARG A 192 -3.05 15.60 14.06
N ALA A 193 -3.89 15.98 13.10
CA ALA A 193 -5.20 16.58 13.35
C ALA A 193 -6.30 15.55 13.71
N ASN A 194 -5.98 14.26 13.82
CA ASN A 194 -6.93 13.18 14.06
C ASN A 194 -8.06 13.08 13.01
N ASP A 195 -7.77 13.44 11.77
CA ASP A 195 -8.72 13.41 10.65
C ASP A 195 -8.49 12.19 9.74
N ILE A 196 -9.10 11.06 10.10
CA ILE A 196 -9.03 9.81 9.32
C ILE A 196 -9.64 9.94 7.92
N THR A 197 -10.60 10.85 7.75
CA THR A 197 -11.28 11.06 6.46
C THR A 197 -10.31 11.66 5.45
N SER A 198 -9.61 12.72 5.86
CA SER A 198 -8.59 13.35 5.03
C SER A 198 -7.35 12.46 4.83
N VAL A 199 -6.92 11.71 5.84
CA VAL A 199 -5.87 10.68 5.70
C VAL A 199 -6.26 9.66 4.62
N THR A 200 -7.48 9.12 4.69
CA THR A 200 -7.98 8.14 3.71
C THR A 200 -7.99 8.72 2.30
N LYS A 201 -8.51 9.95 2.14
CA LYS A 201 -8.56 10.62 0.84
C LYS A 201 -7.16 10.90 0.28
N ALA A 202 -6.23 11.30 1.14
CA ALA A 202 -4.85 11.59 0.74
C ALA A 202 -4.13 10.33 0.23
N LEU A 203 -4.28 9.19 0.94
CA LEU A 203 -3.61 7.94 0.60
C LEU A 203 -4.25 7.23 -0.60
N ASN A 204 -5.57 7.14 -0.63
CA ASN A 204 -6.35 6.32 -1.57
C ASN A 204 -6.90 7.12 -2.77
N GLY A 205 -6.92 8.46 -2.69
CA GLY A 205 -7.52 9.35 -3.69
C GLY A 205 -9.05 9.45 -3.58
N ALA A 206 -9.69 8.62 -2.75
CA ALA A 206 -11.13 8.55 -2.53
C ALA A 206 -11.45 8.19 -1.07
N PHE A 207 -12.69 7.78 -0.79
CA PHE A 207 -13.14 7.37 0.55
C PHE A 207 -13.41 5.86 0.65
N ILE A 208 -12.74 5.08 -0.20
CA ILE A 208 -12.93 3.62 -0.26
C ILE A 208 -12.48 3.01 1.06
N GLY A 209 -13.33 2.16 1.65
CA GLY A 209 -13.04 1.50 2.92
C GLY A 209 -13.06 2.39 4.15
N LEU A 210 -13.52 3.66 4.07
CA LEU A 210 -13.52 4.60 5.20
C LEU A 210 -14.16 4.05 6.49
N PRO A 211 -15.31 3.35 6.47
CA PRO A 211 -15.87 2.75 7.68
C PRO A 211 -14.92 1.76 8.35
N ASP A 212 -14.28 0.88 7.60
CA ASP A 212 -13.34 -0.11 8.14
C ASP A 212 -12.06 0.56 8.65
N ARG A 213 -11.53 1.58 7.95
CA ARG A 213 -10.37 2.36 8.41
C ARG A 213 -10.65 3.09 9.73
N LYS A 214 -11.87 3.59 9.93
CA LYS A 214 -12.33 4.15 11.22
C LYS A 214 -12.34 3.10 12.32
N LEU A 215 -12.81 1.89 12.01
CA LEU A 215 -12.80 0.77 12.95
C LEU A 215 -11.34 0.39 13.33
N TRP A 216 -10.45 0.28 12.36
CA TRP A 216 -9.04 0.02 12.62
C TRP A 216 -8.39 1.14 13.44
N LEU A 217 -8.70 2.42 13.14
CA LEU A 217 -8.20 3.54 13.94
C LEU A 217 -8.62 3.42 15.40
N SER A 218 -9.90 3.09 15.67
CA SER A 218 -10.39 2.89 17.03
C SER A 218 -9.65 1.76 17.75
N LYS A 219 -9.40 0.62 17.07
CA LYS A 219 -8.65 -0.50 17.64
C LYS A 219 -7.20 -0.09 17.98
N TRP A 220 -6.51 0.58 17.04
CA TRP A 220 -5.13 1.03 17.25
C TRP A 220 -5.03 2.10 18.33
N LYS A 221 -5.92 3.10 18.35
CA LYS A 221 -5.96 4.12 19.41
C LYS A 221 -6.12 3.46 20.79
N LYS A 222 -7.06 2.55 20.93
CA LYS A 222 -7.27 1.81 22.18
C LYS A 222 -6.02 1.05 22.63
N ALA A 223 -5.38 0.34 21.72
CA ALA A 223 -4.19 -0.47 22.02
C ALA A 223 -2.96 0.37 22.39
N LEU A 224 -2.85 1.57 21.80
CA LEU A 224 -1.77 2.54 22.05
C LEU A 224 -2.08 3.50 23.21
N GLY A 225 -3.22 3.39 23.87
CA GLY A 225 -3.63 4.24 24.99
C GLY A 225 -3.99 5.68 24.59
N VAL A 226 -4.38 5.90 23.33
CA VAL A 226 -4.83 7.20 22.82
C VAL A 226 -6.32 7.37 23.11
N LYS A 227 -6.67 8.48 23.74
CA LYS A 227 -8.06 8.86 24.04
C LYS A 227 -8.78 9.44 22.81
#